data_bec563ea46afd6b5dea1b26b1ebe6258
#
_entry.id   bec563ea46afd6b5dea1b26b1ebe6258
#
_cell.length_a   1.000
_cell.length_b   1.000
_cell.length_c   1.000
_cell.angle_alpha   90.00
_cell.angle_beta   90.00
_cell.angle_gamma   90.00
#
_symmetry.space_group_name_H-M   'P 1'
#
loop_
_entity.id
_entity.type
_entity.pdbx_description
1 polymer ?
#
loop_
_entity_poly.entity_id
_entity_poly.type
_entity_poly.pdbx_seq_one_letter_code
_entity_poly.pdbx_strand_id
1 'polypeptide(L)'
;MIRVIRAFFFGAIFSALAAGCATVQNPGQAGFLSDYSKLMEKDENHLVYDSGNLGNYSKFIIEPVAMLYRQPEEKRIFTDKELEDLQAHFKSAVSEALTEDGGYQVVEASASGTARLRIGITDVDDTIGALNITIYTKITGAGLGGAAMEGELVDSMTGEQLVAVSRWGSGSRILRAGFTHTGDAKILMNRWAKDLRERIDEAHGR
;
A
#
# COMPACT_ATOMS: atom_id res chain seq x y z
N MET A 1 -79.08 -24.06 17.02
CA MET A 1 -78.03 -23.25 17.71
C MET A 1 -76.64 -23.77 17.26
N ILE A 2 -76.06 -23.18 16.24
CA ILE A 2 -74.80 -23.59 15.69
C ILE A 2 -73.85 -22.43 15.96
N ARG A 3 -72.83 -22.67 16.80
CA ARG A 3 -71.73 -21.74 17.09
C ARG A 3 -70.60 -21.89 16.05
N VAL A 4 -70.43 -20.83 15.27
CA VAL A 4 -69.30 -20.72 14.31
C VAL A 4 -68.12 -20.19 15.08
N ILE A 5 -67.07 -20.99 15.18
CA ILE A 5 -65.76 -20.58 15.73
C ILE A 5 -64.95 -20.00 14.57
N ARG A 6 -64.66 -18.70 14.64
CA ARG A 6 -63.72 -18.02 13.74
C ARG A 6 -62.32 -18.20 14.28
N ALA A 7 -61.52 -18.98 13.57
CA ALA A 7 -60.10 -19.09 13.80
C ALA A 7 -59.37 -17.87 13.19
N PHE A 8 -58.73 -17.06 14.03
CA PHE A 8 -57.85 -16.02 13.62
C PHE A 8 -56.46 -16.60 13.33
N PHE A 9 -56.07 -16.65 12.07
CA PHE A 9 -54.70 -16.93 11.68
C PHE A 9 -53.86 -15.66 11.90
N PHE A 10 -53.03 -15.64 12.92
CA PHE A 10 -51.97 -14.67 13.10
C PHE A 10 -50.77 -15.08 12.22
N GLY A 11 -50.66 -14.46 11.06
CA GLY A 11 -49.47 -14.58 10.22
C GLY A 11 -48.29 -13.82 10.83
N ALA A 12 -47.33 -14.52 11.44
CA ALA A 12 -46.09 -13.96 11.88
C ALA A 12 -45.22 -13.69 10.62
N ILE A 13 -45.13 -12.42 10.23
CA ILE A 13 -44.14 -11.98 9.23
C ILE A 13 -42.79 -11.99 9.89
N PHE A 14 -41.99 -13.01 9.57
CA PHE A 14 -40.58 -13.12 9.97
C PHE A 14 -39.79 -12.21 9.01
N SER A 15 -39.61 -10.94 9.38
CA SER A 15 -38.65 -10.06 8.69
C SER A 15 -37.25 -10.55 8.96
N ALA A 16 -36.67 -11.28 8.00
CA ALA A 16 -35.26 -11.60 7.97
C ALA A 16 -34.47 -10.29 7.78
N LEU A 17 -33.96 -9.71 8.88
CA LEU A 17 -32.92 -8.72 8.85
C LEU A 17 -31.68 -9.40 8.26
N ALA A 18 -31.48 -9.25 6.94
CA ALA A 18 -30.18 -9.48 6.34
C ALA A 18 -29.25 -8.43 6.93
N ALA A 19 -28.56 -8.81 8.01
CA ALA A 19 -27.37 -8.11 8.45
C ALA A 19 -26.36 -8.27 7.30
N GLY A 20 -26.37 -7.30 6.37
CA GLY A 20 -25.27 -7.10 5.45
C GLY A 20 -24.04 -6.86 6.31
N CYS A 21 -23.19 -7.88 6.45
CA CYS A 21 -21.81 -7.65 6.82
C CYS A 21 -21.27 -6.69 5.74
N ALA A 22 -21.25 -5.40 6.04
CA ALA A 22 -20.33 -4.50 5.39
C ALA A 22 -18.96 -5.09 5.72
N THR A 23 -18.40 -5.85 4.79
CA THR A 23 -16.99 -6.14 4.80
C THR A 23 -16.34 -4.77 4.75
N VAL A 24 -15.82 -4.31 5.89
CA VAL A 24 -14.87 -3.23 5.94
C VAL A 24 -13.77 -3.73 4.99
N GLN A 25 -13.75 -3.15 3.78
CA GLN A 25 -12.64 -3.38 2.86
C GLN A 25 -11.43 -2.89 3.64
N ASN A 26 -10.61 -3.83 4.07
CA ASN A 26 -9.38 -3.53 4.76
C ASN A 26 -8.62 -2.60 3.82
N PRO A 27 -8.41 -1.32 4.16
CA PRO A 27 -7.72 -0.40 3.27
C PRO A 27 -6.36 -1.02 3.00
N GLY A 28 -6.12 -1.53 1.79
CA GLY A 28 -4.83 -2.10 1.44
C GLY A 28 -4.82 -3.53 0.90
N GLN A 29 -5.94 -4.08 0.40
CA GLN A 29 -5.92 -5.32 -0.36
C GLN A 29 -6.37 -5.06 -1.80
N ALA A 30 -5.43 -4.64 -2.65
CA ALA A 30 -5.70 -4.37 -4.06
C ALA A 30 -5.63 -5.61 -4.96
N GLY A 31 -5.29 -6.77 -4.41
CA GLY A 31 -5.14 -8.02 -5.17
C GLY A 31 -3.80 -8.13 -5.89
N PHE A 32 -2.79 -7.38 -5.46
CA PHE A 32 -1.46 -7.36 -6.08
C PHE A 32 -0.48 -8.38 -5.49
N LEU A 33 -0.57 -8.63 -4.17
CA LEU A 33 0.30 -9.59 -3.50
C LEU A 33 -0.04 -11.03 -3.88
N SER A 34 0.94 -11.90 -3.90
CA SER A 34 0.77 -13.32 -4.19
C SER A 34 0.00 -14.07 -3.10
N ASP A 35 0.16 -13.67 -1.83
CA ASP A 35 -0.54 -14.24 -0.69
C ASP A 35 -0.80 -13.18 0.39
N TYR A 36 -2.07 -12.96 0.75
CA TYR A 36 -2.49 -12.05 1.82
C TYR A 36 -2.71 -12.76 3.15
N SER A 37 -2.85 -14.08 3.14
CA SER A 37 -3.26 -14.85 4.32
C SER A 37 -2.24 -14.80 5.47
N LYS A 38 -0.99 -14.47 5.13
CA LYS A 38 0.14 -14.40 6.07
C LYS A 38 0.35 -13.00 6.65
N LEU A 39 -0.33 -11.98 6.13
CA LEU A 39 -0.18 -10.61 6.59
C LEU A 39 -0.68 -10.46 8.02
N MET A 40 0.10 -9.80 8.86
CA MET A 40 -0.24 -9.44 10.23
C MET A 40 -0.23 -7.92 10.39
N GLU A 41 -1.13 -7.39 11.19
CA GLU A 41 -1.16 -5.96 11.53
C GLU A 41 0.08 -5.61 12.38
N LYS A 42 0.88 -4.67 11.88
CA LYS A 42 2.00 -4.08 12.61
C LYS A 42 1.58 -2.78 13.30
N ASP A 43 0.78 -1.99 12.64
CA ASP A 43 0.09 -0.79 13.13
C ASP A 43 -1.15 -0.51 12.27
N GLU A 44 -1.94 0.52 12.63
CA GLU A 44 -3.25 0.84 12.02
C GLU A 44 -3.24 0.93 10.49
N ASN A 45 -2.08 1.28 9.89
CA ASN A 45 -1.95 1.50 8.45
C ASN A 45 -0.86 0.62 7.81
N HIS A 46 -0.49 -0.47 8.46
CA HIS A 46 0.64 -1.27 8.05
C HIS A 46 0.44 -2.76 8.36
N LEU A 47 0.18 -3.52 7.30
CA LEU A 47 0.18 -4.98 7.35
C LEU A 47 1.51 -5.49 6.82
N VAL A 48 2.06 -6.52 7.46
CA VAL A 48 3.37 -7.06 7.10
C VAL A 48 3.41 -8.58 7.26
N TYR A 49 4.14 -9.24 6.38
CA TYR A 49 4.60 -10.61 6.51
C TYR A 49 6.11 -10.67 6.31
N ASP A 50 6.79 -11.49 7.09
CA ASP A 50 8.20 -11.82 6.93
C ASP A 50 8.43 -13.29 7.20
N SER A 51 9.04 -14.00 6.25
CA SER A 51 9.39 -15.42 6.38
C SER A 51 10.59 -15.67 7.29
N GLY A 52 11.37 -14.64 7.63
CA GLY A 52 12.65 -14.75 8.33
C GLY A 52 13.83 -15.18 7.44
N ASN A 53 13.61 -15.38 6.13
CA ASN A 53 14.62 -15.89 5.21
C ASN A 53 15.30 -14.82 4.36
N LEU A 54 14.95 -13.54 4.54
CA LEU A 54 15.44 -12.44 3.70
C LEU A 54 16.98 -12.30 3.72
N GLY A 55 17.64 -12.66 4.82
CA GLY A 55 19.10 -12.63 4.94
C GLY A 55 19.85 -13.55 3.97
N ASN A 56 19.17 -14.46 3.28
CA ASN A 56 19.76 -15.33 2.27
C ASN A 56 19.86 -14.66 0.87
N TYR A 57 19.36 -13.42 0.72
CA TYR A 57 19.23 -12.73 -0.56
C TYR A 57 20.02 -11.43 -0.55
N SER A 58 21.03 -11.33 -1.41
CA SER A 58 21.89 -10.14 -1.57
C SER A 58 21.76 -9.47 -2.94
N LYS A 59 20.97 -10.05 -3.83
CA LYS A 59 20.69 -9.54 -5.18
C LYS A 59 19.21 -9.32 -5.35
N PHE A 60 18.84 -8.24 -6.03
CA PHE A 60 17.44 -7.87 -6.21
C PHE A 60 17.13 -7.55 -7.66
N ILE A 61 16.03 -8.11 -8.16
CA ILE A 61 15.39 -7.70 -9.41
C ILE A 61 14.29 -6.72 -9.01
N ILE A 62 14.31 -5.50 -9.54
CA ILE A 62 13.26 -4.50 -9.30
C ILE A 62 12.34 -4.48 -10.52
N GLU A 63 11.13 -5.03 -10.37
CA GLU A 63 10.14 -4.98 -11.43
C GLU A 63 9.65 -3.53 -11.70
N PRO A 64 9.07 -3.25 -12.87
CA PRO A 64 8.36 -2.00 -13.07
C PRO A 64 7.28 -1.82 -11.99
N VAL A 65 7.23 -0.63 -11.37
CA VAL A 65 6.19 -0.32 -10.38
C VAL A 65 4.83 -0.29 -11.06
N ALA A 66 3.88 -1.07 -10.55
CA ALA A 66 2.53 -1.10 -11.08
C ALA A 66 1.70 0.09 -10.56
N MET A 67 0.89 0.70 -11.42
CA MET A 67 -0.12 1.68 -11.02
C MET A 67 -1.47 0.99 -10.96
N LEU A 68 -1.94 0.73 -9.73
CA LEU A 68 -3.23 0.07 -9.47
C LEU A 68 -4.32 1.12 -9.15
N TYR A 69 -3.90 2.30 -8.73
CA TYR A 69 -4.79 3.43 -8.49
C TYR A 69 -5.53 3.83 -9.76
N ARG A 70 -6.85 3.96 -9.65
CA ARG A 70 -7.72 4.39 -10.74
C ARG A 70 -8.52 5.60 -10.30
N GLN A 71 -8.28 6.73 -10.95
CA GLN A 71 -9.05 7.94 -10.72
C GLN A 71 -10.45 7.80 -11.35
N PRO A 72 -11.52 8.24 -10.66
CA PRO A 72 -12.81 8.46 -11.31
C PRO A 72 -12.68 9.51 -12.42
N GLU A 73 -13.23 9.25 -13.59
CA GLU A 73 -13.15 10.18 -14.74
C GLU A 73 -13.69 11.58 -14.40
N GLU A 74 -14.73 11.65 -13.57
CA GLU A 74 -15.38 12.89 -13.15
C GLU A 74 -14.55 13.75 -12.17
N LYS A 75 -13.51 13.14 -11.57
CA LYS A 75 -12.63 13.78 -10.58
C LYS A 75 -11.16 13.47 -10.87
N ARG A 76 -10.76 13.65 -12.12
CA ARG A 76 -9.36 13.41 -12.50
C ARG A 76 -8.47 14.50 -11.95
N ILE A 77 -7.69 14.19 -10.93
CA ILE A 77 -6.76 15.11 -10.25
C ILE A 77 -5.37 15.03 -10.86
N PHE A 78 -4.92 13.81 -11.20
CA PHE A 78 -3.60 13.56 -11.73
C PHE A 78 -3.65 13.29 -13.23
N THR A 79 -2.67 13.82 -13.97
CA THR A 79 -2.41 13.45 -15.35
C THR A 79 -1.74 12.08 -15.43
N ASP A 80 -1.84 11.38 -16.55
CA ASP A 80 -1.17 10.10 -16.77
C ASP A 80 0.34 10.23 -16.57
N LYS A 81 0.92 11.35 -17.04
CA LYS A 81 2.34 11.65 -16.85
C LYS A 81 2.73 11.79 -15.37
N GLU A 82 1.91 12.41 -14.53
CA GLU A 82 2.19 12.52 -13.09
C GLU A 82 2.18 11.15 -12.42
N LEU A 83 1.29 10.25 -12.83
CA LEU A 83 1.24 8.87 -12.34
C LEU A 83 2.46 8.05 -12.83
N GLU A 84 2.85 8.20 -14.08
CA GLU A 84 4.09 7.60 -14.62
C GLU A 84 5.34 8.12 -13.90
N ASP A 85 5.40 9.44 -13.63
CA ASP A 85 6.49 10.06 -12.87
C ASP A 85 6.57 9.53 -11.42
N LEU A 86 5.43 9.20 -10.79
CA LEU A 86 5.40 8.54 -9.47
C LEU A 86 5.97 7.13 -9.53
N GLN A 87 5.59 6.32 -10.53
CA GLN A 87 6.12 4.97 -10.72
C GLN A 87 7.63 4.99 -10.93
N ALA A 88 8.11 5.87 -11.82
CA ALA A 88 9.54 6.04 -12.09
C ALA A 88 10.31 6.52 -10.85
N HIS A 89 9.75 7.50 -10.12
CA HIS A 89 10.33 8.01 -8.88
C HIS A 89 10.47 6.91 -7.83
N PHE A 90 9.43 6.10 -7.61
CA PHE A 90 9.47 5.04 -6.60
C PHE A 90 10.50 3.97 -6.96
N LYS A 91 10.56 3.56 -8.23
CA LYS A 91 11.58 2.63 -8.71
C LYS A 91 13.00 3.16 -8.48
N SER A 92 13.25 4.44 -8.81
CA SER A 92 14.54 5.09 -8.59
C SER A 92 14.90 5.13 -7.11
N ALA A 93 13.99 5.57 -6.25
CA ALA A 93 14.21 5.66 -4.81
C ALA A 93 14.59 4.29 -4.20
N VAL A 94 13.91 3.22 -4.63
CA VAL A 94 14.24 1.86 -4.19
C VAL A 94 15.59 1.40 -4.71
N SER A 95 15.88 1.64 -5.99
CA SER A 95 17.19 1.28 -6.57
C SER A 95 18.33 2.00 -5.86
N GLU A 96 18.19 3.30 -5.61
CA GLU A 96 19.16 4.12 -4.88
C GLU A 96 19.35 3.59 -3.46
N ALA A 97 18.27 3.39 -2.70
CA ALA A 97 18.35 2.89 -1.33
C ALA A 97 19.02 1.52 -1.24
N LEU A 98 18.79 0.61 -2.19
CA LEU A 98 19.41 -0.71 -2.20
C LEU A 98 20.89 -0.67 -2.53
N THR A 99 21.32 0.24 -3.42
CA THR A 99 22.71 0.28 -3.92
C THR A 99 23.61 1.26 -3.18
N GLU A 100 23.04 2.17 -2.37
CA GLU A 100 23.76 3.18 -1.59
C GLU A 100 24.83 2.52 -0.68
N ASP A 101 25.98 3.20 -0.55
CA ASP A 101 27.11 2.78 0.30
C ASP A 101 27.63 1.35 0.07
N GLY A 102 27.61 0.88 -1.19
CA GLY A 102 28.05 -0.47 -1.53
C GLY A 102 27.12 -1.57 -0.99
N GLY A 103 25.82 -1.27 -0.86
CA GLY A 103 24.80 -2.15 -0.32
C GLY A 103 24.57 -3.41 -1.12
N TYR A 104 23.42 -3.52 -1.77
CA TYR A 104 23.00 -4.72 -2.50
C TYR A 104 23.15 -4.54 -4.01
N GLN A 105 23.13 -5.66 -4.74
CA GLN A 105 23.21 -5.63 -6.20
C GLN A 105 21.80 -5.61 -6.80
N VAL A 106 21.55 -4.69 -7.72
CA VAL A 106 20.39 -4.73 -8.60
C VAL A 106 20.77 -5.46 -9.88
N VAL A 107 20.04 -6.53 -10.21
CA VAL A 107 20.30 -7.42 -11.34
C VAL A 107 19.03 -7.63 -12.16
N GLU A 108 19.20 -8.14 -13.40
CA GLU A 108 18.06 -8.39 -14.29
C GLU A 108 17.67 -9.88 -14.39
N ALA A 109 18.61 -10.77 -14.08
CA ALA A 109 18.41 -12.20 -14.24
C ALA A 109 18.14 -12.92 -12.91
N SER A 110 17.19 -13.87 -12.94
CA SER A 110 16.93 -14.77 -11.82
C SER A 110 18.11 -15.70 -11.56
N ALA A 111 18.47 -15.85 -10.29
CA ALA A 111 19.52 -16.75 -9.83
C ALA A 111 19.28 -17.12 -8.36
N SER A 112 20.03 -18.11 -7.85
CA SER A 112 20.06 -18.42 -6.42
C SER A 112 20.51 -17.19 -5.62
N GLY A 113 19.88 -16.91 -4.48
CA GLY A 113 20.13 -15.74 -3.63
C GLY A 113 19.68 -14.41 -4.25
N THR A 114 18.82 -14.45 -5.26
CA THR A 114 18.20 -13.29 -5.88
C THR A 114 16.74 -13.23 -5.51
N ALA A 115 16.29 -12.13 -4.92
CA ALA A 115 14.88 -11.84 -4.68
C ALA A 115 14.33 -10.90 -5.76
N ARG A 116 13.06 -11.06 -6.08
CA ARG A 116 12.31 -10.20 -7.00
C ARG A 116 11.41 -9.29 -6.21
N LEU A 117 11.59 -7.99 -6.35
CA LEU A 117 10.78 -6.96 -5.74
C LEU A 117 9.66 -6.55 -6.68
N ARG A 118 8.44 -6.66 -6.21
CA ARG A 118 7.22 -6.22 -6.86
C ARG A 118 6.56 -5.12 -6.02
N ILE A 119 6.20 -4.01 -6.63
CA ILE A 119 5.58 -2.86 -5.96
C ILE A 119 4.38 -2.40 -6.78
N GLY A 120 3.26 -2.18 -6.12
CA GLY A 120 2.05 -1.60 -6.67
C GLY A 120 1.64 -0.35 -5.88
N ILE A 121 1.42 0.77 -6.57
CA ILE A 121 0.80 1.97 -6.00
C ILE A 121 -0.71 1.76 -6.06
N THR A 122 -1.36 1.66 -4.91
CA THR A 122 -2.77 1.30 -4.79
C THR A 122 -3.68 2.51 -4.62
N ASP A 123 -3.12 3.61 -4.09
CA ASP A 123 -3.83 4.88 -3.94
C ASP A 123 -2.86 6.07 -3.94
N VAL A 124 -3.36 7.24 -4.34
CA VAL A 124 -2.62 8.51 -4.29
C VAL A 124 -3.59 9.63 -3.97
N ASP A 125 -3.31 10.38 -2.90
CA ASP A 125 -4.05 11.57 -2.51
C ASP A 125 -3.35 12.85 -2.94
N ASP A 126 -4.13 13.81 -3.41
CA ASP A 126 -3.64 15.13 -3.83
C ASP A 126 -3.09 15.95 -2.67
N THR A 127 -1.95 16.56 -2.91
CA THR A 127 -1.34 17.53 -2.00
C THR A 127 -1.86 18.94 -2.33
N ILE A 128 -2.76 19.49 -1.51
CA ILE A 128 -3.27 20.85 -1.71
C ILE A 128 -2.35 21.87 -1.02
N GLY A 129 -1.29 22.28 -1.71
CA GLY A 129 -0.24 23.15 -1.19
C GLY A 129 -0.75 24.47 -0.58
N ALA A 130 -1.81 25.04 -1.14
CA ALA A 130 -2.43 26.26 -0.62
C ALA A 130 -3.06 26.08 0.77
N LEU A 131 -3.51 24.88 1.11
CA LEU A 131 -4.06 24.56 2.43
C LEU A 131 -2.96 24.28 3.48
N ASN A 132 -1.75 23.97 3.05
CA ASN A 132 -0.63 23.71 3.97
C ASN A 132 0.05 24.97 4.54
N ILE A 133 -0.45 26.16 4.19
CA ILE A 133 0.18 27.46 4.57
C ILE A 133 -0.29 27.95 5.94
N THR A 134 -1.48 27.59 6.40
CA THR A 134 -2.04 28.10 7.64
C THR A 134 -1.78 27.16 8.83
N ILE A 135 -1.67 27.74 10.05
CA ILE A 135 -1.55 26.97 11.30
C ILE A 135 -2.75 26.04 11.50
N TYR A 136 -3.95 26.50 11.12
CA TYR A 136 -5.18 25.72 11.28
C TYR A 136 -5.13 24.45 10.44
N THR A 137 -4.76 24.53 9.17
CA THR A 137 -4.67 23.36 8.27
C THR A 137 -3.54 22.42 8.65
N LYS A 138 -2.43 22.95 9.20
CA LYS A 138 -1.35 22.11 9.76
C LYS A 138 -1.79 21.32 10.98
N ILE A 139 -2.67 21.84 11.82
CA ILE A 139 -3.22 21.14 12.99
C ILE A 139 -4.22 20.07 12.54
N THR A 140 -5.10 20.38 11.59
CA THR A 140 -6.16 19.47 11.13
C THR A 140 -5.67 18.44 10.11
N GLY A 141 -4.50 18.69 9.49
CA GLY A 141 -3.99 17.85 8.40
C GLY A 141 -4.69 18.05 7.06
N ALA A 142 -5.54 19.07 6.94
CA ALA A 142 -6.21 19.38 5.68
C ALA A 142 -5.19 19.76 4.60
N GLY A 143 -5.31 19.19 3.41
CA GLY A 143 -4.41 19.44 2.28
C GLY A 143 -3.10 18.65 2.30
N LEU A 144 -2.93 17.72 3.25
CA LEU A 144 -1.88 16.73 3.16
C LEU A 144 -2.28 15.67 2.11
N GLY A 145 -1.42 15.46 1.13
CA GLY A 145 -1.52 14.33 0.24
C GLY A 145 -1.09 13.03 0.91
N GLY A 146 -1.20 11.95 0.20
CA GLY A 146 -0.84 10.63 0.69
C GLY A 146 -0.58 9.64 -0.41
N ALA A 147 -0.25 8.43 -0.01
CA ALA A 147 -0.16 7.29 -0.92
C ALA A 147 -0.42 5.98 -0.18
N ALA A 148 -0.90 4.99 -0.91
CA ALA A 148 -0.94 3.61 -0.46
C ALA A 148 -0.17 2.71 -1.42
N MET A 149 0.42 1.64 -0.90
CA MET A 149 1.17 0.69 -1.68
C MET A 149 1.01 -0.73 -1.16
N GLU A 150 1.11 -1.67 -2.08
CA GLU A 150 1.40 -3.06 -1.79
C GLU A 150 2.76 -3.43 -2.38
N GLY A 151 3.53 -4.20 -1.66
CA GLY A 151 4.83 -4.67 -2.13
C GLY A 151 5.17 -6.03 -1.57
N GLU A 152 5.94 -6.79 -2.35
CA GLU A 152 6.46 -8.07 -1.90
C GLU A 152 7.84 -8.36 -2.47
N LEU A 153 8.63 -9.08 -1.69
CA LEU A 153 9.82 -9.78 -2.14
C LEU A 153 9.48 -11.26 -2.29
N VAL A 154 9.78 -11.80 -3.45
CA VAL A 154 9.64 -13.24 -3.70
C VAL A 154 10.99 -13.80 -4.15
N ASP A 155 11.24 -15.07 -3.85
CA ASP A 155 12.39 -15.78 -4.43
C ASP A 155 12.27 -15.76 -5.97
N SER A 156 13.33 -15.35 -6.65
CA SER A 156 13.28 -15.14 -8.11
C SER A 156 13.16 -16.41 -8.93
N MET A 157 13.48 -17.57 -8.33
CA MET A 157 13.45 -18.88 -8.99
C MET A 157 12.15 -19.65 -8.71
N THR A 158 11.68 -19.59 -7.45
CA THR A 158 10.53 -20.39 -6.98
C THR A 158 9.24 -19.60 -6.90
N GLY A 159 9.33 -18.28 -6.79
CA GLY A 159 8.18 -17.41 -6.52
C GLY A 159 7.68 -17.45 -5.07
N GLU A 160 8.39 -18.12 -4.15
CA GLU A 160 8.05 -18.13 -2.74
C GLU A 160 8.06 -16.71 -2.17
N GLN A 161 6.98 -16.34 -1.46
CA GLN A 161 6.87 -15.03 -0.82
C GLN A 161 7.77 -14.97 0.42
N LEU A 162 8.73 -14.06 0.41
CA LEU A 162 9.71 -13.84 1.48
C LEU A 162 9.25 -12.76 2.45
N VAL A 163 8.79 -11.64 1.90
CA VAL A 163 8.26 -10.49 2.63
C VAL A 163 7.08 -9.95 1.85
N ALA A 164 6.05 -9.52 2.54
CA ALA A 164 4.94 -8.79 1.94
C ALA A 164 4.53 -7.62 2.84
N VAL A 165 4.09 -6.53 2.23
CA VAL A 165 3.64 -5.33 2.92
C VAL A 165 2.44 -4.73 2.20
N SER A 166 1.46 -4.27 2.99
CA SER A 166 0.42 -3.36 2.54
C SER A 166 0.44 -2.16 3.47
N ARG A 167 0.59 -0.95 2.92
CA ARG A 167 0.86 0.24 3.72
C ARG A 167 0.17 1.46 3.12
N TRP A 168 -0.40 2.29 4.00
CA TRP A 168 -0.90 3.61 3.67
C TRP A 168 -0.18 4.66 4.52
N GLY A 169 0.00 5.86 3.99
CA GLY A 169 0.59 6.97 4.72
C GLY A 169 0.13 8.32 4.19
N SER A 170 0.12 9.31 5.05
CA SER A 170 -0.08 10.71 4.68
C SER A 170 1.22 11.49 4.76
N GLY A 171 1.30 12.59 4.01
CA GLY A 171 2.43 13.50 4.01
C GLY A 171 2.73 14.12 5.37
N SER A 172 3.89 14.71 5.50
CA SER A 172 4.34 15.32 6.76
C SER A 172 3.90 16.77 6.89
N ARG A 173 3.29 17.12 8.03
CA ARG A 173 2.93 18.48 8.38
C ARG A 173 4.14 19.42 8.56
N ILE A 174 5.34 18.87 8.67
CA ILE A 174 6.56 19.61 9.04
C ILE A 174 7.40 19.94 7.81
N LEU A 175 7.34 19.13 6.76
CA LEU A 175 8.16 19.29 5.57
C LEU A 175 7.42 20.08 4.49
N ARG A 176 8.07 21.12 3.95
CA ARG A 176 7.53 22.00 2.90
C ARG A 176 7.46 21.37 1.50
N ALA A 177 7.49 20.04 1.39
CA ALA A 177 7.47 19.37 0.10
C ALA A 177 6.07 19.34 -0.57
N GLY A 178 5.03 19.72 0.16
CA GLY A 178 3.65 19.77 -0.29
C GLY A 178 3.29 20.96 -1.19
N PHE A 179 4.19 21.40 -2.08
CA PHE A 179 3.87 22.46 -3.07
C PHE A 179 3.52 21.89 -4.45
N THR A 180 3.68 20.59 -4.66
CA THR A 180 3.27 19.90 -5.89
C THR A 180 2.21 18.86 -5.57
N HIS A 181 1.32 18.56 -6.50
CA HIS A 181 0.24 17.59 -6.35
C HIS A 181 0.73 16.22 -5.85
N THR A 182 1.92 15.81 -6.26
CA THR A 182 2.51 14.50 -5.93
C THR A 182 3.62 14.57 -4.88
N GLY A 183 3.85 15.75 -4.27
CA GLY A 183 5.01 15.99 -3.38
C GLY A 183 5.02 15.09 -2.15
N ASP A 184 3.89 14.99 -1.46
CA ASP A 184 3.77 14.16 -0.26
C ASP A 184 3.88 12.66 -0.58
N ALA A 185 3.31 12.22 -1.71
CA ALA A 185 3.45 10.83 -2.18
C ALA A 185 4.91 10.46 -2.43
N LYS A 186 5.69 11.34 -3.07
CA LYS A 186 7.14 11.11 -3.30
C LYS A 186 7.94 11.02 -2.00
N ILE A 187 7.61 11.84 -1.00
CA ILE A 187 8.24 11.74 0.33
C ILE A 187 7.97 10.39 0.97
N LEU A 188 6.74 9.92 0.91
CA LEU A 188 6.37 8.61 1.44
C LEU A 188 7.13 7.49 0.72
N MET A 189 7.19 7.53 -0.61
CA MET A 189 7.92 6.57 -1.42
C MET A 189 9.41 6.51 -1.05
N ASN A 190 10.05 7.67 -0.85
CA ASN A 190 11.45 7.73 -0.40
C ASN A 190 11.61 7.12 1.01
N ARG A 191 10.68 7.37 1.92
CA ARG A 191 10.69 6.76 3.25
C ARG A 191 10.53 5.25 3.16
N TRP A 192 9.56 4.77 2.38
CA TRP A 192 9.34 3.34 2.20
C TRP A 192 10.51 2.62 1.54
N ALA A 193 11.22 3.27 0.63
CA ALA A 193 12.46 2.74 0.06
C ALA A 193 13.55 2.57 1.12
N LYS A 194 13.70 3.53 2.03
CA LYS A 194 14.63 3.43 3.17
C LYS A 194 14.21 2.35 4.16
N ASP A 195 12.93 2.31 4.53
CA ASP A 195 12.40 1.26 5.42
C ASP A 195 12.66 -0.15 4.85
N LEU A 196 12.54 -0.33 3.52
CA LEU A 196 12.89 -1.58 2.84
C LEU A 196 14.38 -1.90 2.99
N ARG A 197 15.26 -0.92 2.77
CA ARG A 197 16.70 -1.10 2.92
C ARG A 197 17.06 -1.48 4.37
N GLU A 198 16.53 -0.76 5.35
CA GLU A 198 16.73 -1.05 6.78
C GLU A 198 16.28 -2.48 7.12
N ARG A 199 15.14 -2.92 6.59
CA ARG A 199 14.65 -4.28 6.80
C ARG A 199 15.58 -5.35 6.23
N ILE A 200 16.15 -5.09 5.05
CA ILE A 200 17.13 -6.02 4.45
C ILE A 200 18.43 -6.02 5.25
N ASP A 201 18.89 -4.86 5.71
CA ASP A 201 20.10 -4.74 6.54
C ASP A 201 19.94 -5.48 7.88
N GLU A 202 18.78 -5.31 8.57
CA GLU A 202 18.46 -6.08 9.78
C GLU A 202 18.52 -7.59 9.54
N ALA A 203 17.94 -8.07 8.42
CA ALA A 203 17.98 -9.49 8.08
C ALA A 203 19.41 -10.02 7.82
N HIS A 204 20.34 -9.13 7.48
CA HIS A 204 21.77 -9.44 7.31
C HIS A 204 22.62 -9.15 8.55
N GLY A 205 22.00 -8.70 9.66
CA GLY A 205 22.71 -8.37 10.90
C GLY A 205 23.56 -7.08 10.80
N ARG A 206 23.12 -6.12 10.01
CA ARG A 206 23.77 -4.82 9.80
C ARG A 206 23.03 -3.69 10.49
#